data_bd58e5d774def1c30090ee948d3908a0
#
_entry.id   bd58e5d774def1c30090ee948d3908a0
#
_cell.length_a   1.000
_cell.length_b   1.000
_cell.length_c   1.000
_cell.angle_alpha   90.00
_cell.angle_beta   90.00
_cell.angle_gamma   90.00
#
_symmetry.space_group_name_H-M   'P 1'
#
loop_
_entity.id
_entity.type
_entity.pdbx_description
1 polymer ?
#
loop_
_entity_poly.entity_id
_entity_poly.type
_entity_poly.pdbx_seq_one_letter_code
_entity_poly.pdbx_strand_id
1 'polypeptide(L)'
;MHKKKIIFSDNTLWAIFNFRGNVIKHFTDKGYEVIVIAPEMEESEMQGSVPDGIRLIQVKMERAKTNPFSDIAYFFRVLRIYHKEKPVYIFHYTIKPNIYGSIAAKLNGVRSSAMMAGLGYAFKNDSLVSKIARGLYKIGMKCTENLFLLNKENLSDILRLKICNPKKITLLKGGEGVDLKHFGYTDNSSDDITFLFIGRILFEKGYNEFVECAKQIKKEYANVRFEILGTLDPTYPNSVSKERLEEDVQSGTICYAGFVKDVRPIYARKGIVVTLPSFYGEGLNRSLMEACATGKPIITTDIAGCRETVEDGINGYCIPPKDSNALIEAVRKYMNLTDEQRKKMSEASRMLAEKRFDIDNVIDIYDRII
;
A
#
# COMPACT_ATOMS: atom_id res chain seq x y z
N MET A 1 -14.60 -23.98 25.66
CA MET A 1 -15.03 -22.60 25.33
C MET A 1 -14.92 -22.39 23.84
N HIS A 2 -15.96 -21.88 23.16
CA HIS A 2 -15.85 -21.52 21.75
C HIS A 2 -14.89 -20.33 21.61
N LYS A 3 -13.91 -20.44 20.69
CA LYS A 3 -13.01 -19.34 20.38
C LYS A 3 -13.80 -18.13 19.87
N LYS A 4 -13.45 -16.92 20.32
CA LYS A 4 -14.00 -15.69 19.77
C LYS A 4 -13.51 -15.53 18.32
N LYS A 5 -14.41 -15.14 17.42
CA LYS A 5 -14.11 -15.02 15.99
C LYS A 5 -13.88 -13.57 15.59
N ILE A 6 -12.86 -13.33 14.77
CA ILE A 6 -12.61 -12.04 14.11
C ILE A 6 -12.60 -12.26 12.61
N ILE A 7 -13.23 -11.37 11.87
CA ILE A 7 -13.26 -11.42 10.40
C ILE A 7 -12.44 -10.28 9.80
N PHE A 8 -11.60 -10.61 8.81
CA PHE A 8 -10.92 -9.67 7.93
C PHE A 8 -11.49 -9.83 6.51
N SER A 9 -12.02 -8.75 5.92
CA SER A 9 -12.67 -8.81 4.61
C SER A 9 -12.06 -7.80 3.64
N ASP A 10 -11.55 -8.28 2.51
CA ASP A 10 -10.92 -7.46 1.46
C ASP A 10 -11.37 -7.94 0.06
N ASN A 11 -11.05 -7.17 -0.98
CA ASN A 11 -11.30 -7.53 -2.37
C ASN A 11 -10.14 -8.32 -3.01
N THR A 12 -9.08 -8.65 -2.26
CA THR A 12 -7.99 -9.52 -2.71
C THR A 12 -7.33 -10.24 -1.54
N LEU A 13 -7.09 -11.53 -1.72
CA LEU A 13 -6.39 -12.35 -0.73
C LEU A 13 -4.93 -11.89 -0.55
N TRP A 14 -4.27 -11.54 -1.65
CA TRP A 14 -2.91 -11.03 -1.63
C TRP A 14 -2.75 -9.79 -0.75
N ALA A 15 -3.66 -8.81 -0.89
CA ALA A 15 -3.58 -7.58 -0.10
C ALA A 15 -3.79 -7.83 1.39
N ILE A 16 -4.69 -8.75 1.76
CA ILE A 16 -4.93 -9.08 3.17
C ILE A 16 -3.66 -9.60 3.83
N PHE A 17 -2.99 -10.59 3.25
CA PHE A 17 -1.80 -11.16 3.88
C PHE A 17 -0.55 -10.28 3.73
N ASN A 18 -0.41 -9.58 2.61
CA ASN A 18 0.73 -8.71 2.39
C ASN A 18 0.72 -7.47 3.30
N PHE A 19 -0.45 -6.90 3.57
CA PHE A 19 -0.56 -5.67 4.37
C PHE A 19 -1.02 -5.91 5.81
N ARG A 20 -1.83 -6.94 6.08
CA ARG A 20 -2.46 -7.19 7.39
C ARG A 20 -2.00 -8.51 8.02
N GLY A 21 -1.06 -9.23 7.38
CA GLY A 21 -0.60 -10.54 7.86
C GLY A 21 -0.10 -10.51 9.31
N ASN A 22 0.63 -9.46 9.70
CA ASN A 22 1.11 -9.31 11.08
C ASN A 22 -0.03 -9.04 12.08
N VAL A 23 -1.01 -8.22 11.72
CA VAL A 23 -2.20 -7.99 12.55
C VAL A 23 -3.03 -9.28 12.68
N ILE A 24 -3.22 -10.00 11.58
CA ILE A 24 -3.92 -11.30 11.57
C ILE A 24 -3.19 -12.31 12.45
N LYS A 25 -1.87 -12.44 12.29
CA LYS A 25 -1.04 -13.31 13.12
C LYS A 25 -1.17 -12.97 14.61
N HIS A 26 -1.11 -11.70 14.96
CA HIS A 26 -1.27 -11.23 16.34
C HIS A 26 -2.59 -11.71 16.96
N PHE A 27 -3.71 -11.58 16.26
CA PHE A 27 -5.00 -12.07 16.80
C PHE A 27 -5.08 -13.60 16.83
N THR A 28 -4.45 -14.29 15.90
CA THR A 28 -4.33 -15.76 15.94
C THR A 28 -3.53 -16.20 17.16
N ASP A 29 -2.38 -15.56 17.44
CA ASP A 29 -1.53 -15.83 18.59
C ASP A 29 -2.26 -15.53 19.92
N LYS A 30 -3.15 -14.55 19.94
CA LYS A 30 -4.05 -14.25 21.07
C LYS A 30 -5.18 -15.26 21.26
N GLY A 31 -5.28 -16.27 20.40
CA GLY A 31 -6.25 -17.35 20.52
C GLY A 31 -7.60 -17.09 19.85
N TYR A 32 -7.75 -16.01 19.07
CA TYR A 32 -8.95 -15.82 18.26
C TYR A 32 -8.99 -16.81 17.08
N GLU A 33 -10.19 -17.21 16.69
CA GLU A 33 -10.43 -17.85 15.38
C GLU A 33 -10.49 -16.73 14.34
N VAL A 34 -9.46 -16.62 13.52
CA VAL A 34 -9.42 -15.60 12.46
C VAL A 34 -10.01 -16.18 11.18
N ILE A 35 -10.97 -15.44 10.62
CA ILE A 35 -11.63 -15.74 9.36
C ILE A 35 -11.28 -14.65 8.36
N VAL A 36 -10.79 -15.05 7.19
CA VAL A 36 -10.55 -14.14 6.07
C VAL A 36 -11.66 -14.32 5.04
N ILE A 37 -12.27 -13.21 4.60
CA ILE A 37 -13.22 -13.19 3.50
C ILE A 37 -12.58 -12.49 2.31
N ALA A 38 -12.46 -13.20 1.19
CA ALA A 38 -11.87 -12.71 -0.05
C ALA A 38 -12.65 -13.21 -1.28
N PRO A 39 -12.45 -12.62 -2.48
CA PRO A 39 -13.04 -13.12 -3.71
C PRO A 39 -12.65 -14.58 -3.99
N GLU A 40 -13.50 -15.25 -4.77
CA GLU A 40 -13.17 -16.56 -5.35
C GLU A 40 -11.90 -16.45 -6.20
N MET A 41 -11.03 -17.44 -6.06
CA MET A 41 -9.75 -17.58 -6.76
C MET A 41 -9.61 -19.03 -7.25
N GLU A 42 -8.77 -19.21 -8.27
CA GLU A 42 -8.37 -20.54 -8.73
C GLU A 42 -7.56 -21.27 -7.64
N GLU A 43 -7.71 -22.58 -7.55
CA GLU A 43 -7.02 -23.40 -6.54
C GLU A 43 -5.49 -23.31 -6.66
N SER A 44 -4.98 -23.16 -7.88
CA SER A 44 -3.57 -22.92 -8.19
C SER A 44 -3.02 -21.60 -7.63
N GLU A 45 -3.86 -20.56 -7.54
CA GLU A 45 -3.50 -19.26 -6.98
C GLU A 45 -3.55 -19.26 -5.44
N MET A 46 -4.29 -20.19 -4.84
CA MET A 46 -4.45 -20.30 -3.39
C MET A 46 -3.32 -21.07 -2.71
N GLN A 47 -2.66 -21.99 -3.42
CA GLN A 47 -1.69 -22.88 -2.81
C GLN A 47 -0.53 -22.13 -2.15
N GLY A 48 -0.41 -22.26 -0.82
CA GLY A 48 0.57 -21.56 0.00
C GLY A 48 0.28 -20.07 0.25
N SER A 49 -0.94 -19.58 -0.14
CA SER A 49 -1.31 -18.17 0.05
C SER A 49 -2.04 -17.90 1.37
N VAL A 50 -2.56 -18.93 2.03
CA VAL A 50 -3.25 -18.81 3.32
C VAL A 50 -2.39 -19.44 4.41
N PRO A 51 -1.97 -18.68 5.43
CA PRO A 51 -1.22 -19.23 6.56
C PRO A 51 -2.04 -20.22 7.38
N ASP A 52 -1.34 -21.16 8.03
CA ASP A 52 -1.96 -22.14 8.91
C ASP A 52 -2.75 -21.48 10.04
N GLY A 53 -3.86 -22.11 10.41
CA GLY A 53 -4.74 -21.65 11.49
C GLY A 53 -5.71 -20.54 11.10
N ILE A 54 -5.72 -20.10 9.84
CA ILE A 54 -6.66 -19.10 9.30
C ILE A 54 -7.71 -19.80 8.45
N ARG A 55 -8.98 -19.47 8.70
CA ARG A 55 -10.08 -19.99 7.89
C ARG A 55 -10.46 -19.01 6.79
N LEU A 56 -10.28 -19.43 5.53
CA LEU A 56 -10.70 -18.66 4.36
C LEU A 56 -12.16 -18.97 4.00
N ILE A 57 -12.95 -17.92 3.76
CA ILE A 57 -14.26 -17.99 3.14
C ILE A 57 -14.22 -17.21 1.84
N GLN A 58 -14.37 -17.90 0.74
CA GLN A 58 -14.43 -17.26 -0.57
C GLN A 58 -15.84 -16.80 -0.90
N VAL A 59 -15.94 -15.62 -1.51
CA VAL A 59 -17.22 -15.04 -1.93
C VAL A 59 -17.13 -14.50 -3.35
N LYS A 60 -18.15 -14.78 -4.15
CA LYS A 60 -18.23 -14.20 -5.50
C LYS A 60 -18.40 -12.68 -5.40
N MET A 61 -17.39 -11.94 -5.83
CA MET A 61 -17.34 -10.48 -5.82
C MET A 61 -16.58 -9.95 -7.04
N GLU A 62 -17.19 -9.06 -7.80
CA GLU A 62 -16.52 -8.37 -8.90
C GLU A 62 -15.66 -7.21 -8.33
N ARG A 63 -14.34 -7.26 -8.55
CA ARG A 63 -13.39 -6.31 -7.93
C ARG A 63 -13.51 -4.89 -8.47
N ALA A 64 -13.61 -4.73 -9.78
CA ALA A 64 -13.47 -3.44 -10.47
C ALA A 64 -14.76 -2.92 -11.12
N LYS A 65 -15.74 -3.79 -11.37
CA LYS A 65 -16.97 -3.41 -12.08
C LYS A 65 -18.04 -2.91 -11.10
N THR A 66 -18.75 -1.86 -11.52
CA THR A 66 -19.96 -1.37 -10.85
C THR A 66 -21.16 -2.08 -11.44
N ASN A 67 -21.57 -3.20 -10.85
CA ASN A 67 -22.76 -3.93 -11.22
C ASN A 67 -23.68 -4.02 -9.99
N PRO A 68 -24.79 -3.26 -9.95
CA PRO A 68 -25.67 -3.21 -8.77
C PRO A 68 -26.23 -4.59 -8.37
N PHE A 69 -26.53 -5.44 -9.32
CA PHE A 69 -27.06 -6.80 -9.02
C PHE A 69 -25.98 -7.67 -8.37
N SER A 70 -24.75 -7.62 -8.87
CA SER A 70 -23.61 -8.33 -8.26
C SER A 70 -23.33 -7.81 -6.85
N ASP A 71 -23.43 -6.51 -6.64
CA ASP A 71 -23.21 -5.87 -5.35
C ASP A 71 -24.29 -6.23 -4.31
N ILE A 72 -25.55 -6.27 -4.72
CA ILE A 72 -26.66 -6.74 -3.88
C ILE A 72 -26.48 -8.23 -3.54
N ALA A 73 -26.08 -9.06 -4.50
CA ALA A 73 -25.80 -10.47 -4.24
C ALA A 73 -24.63 -10.65 -3.27
N TYR A 74 -23.56 -9.87 -3.40
CA TYR A 74 -22.44 -9.84 -2.45
C TYR A 74 -22.91 -9.44 -1.05
N PHE A 75 -23.72 -8.38 -0.92
CA PHE A 75 -24.28 -7.94 0.35
C PHE A 75 -25.02 -9.07 1.07
N PHE A 76 -25.94 -9.78 0.39
CA PHE A 76 -26.68 -10.87 1.02
C PHE A 76 -25.80 -12.07 1.38
N ARG A 77 -24.72 -12.33 0.62
CA ARG A 77 -23.75 -13.39 0.98
C ARG A 77 -23.03 -13.04 2.29
N VAL A 78 -22.45 -11.85 2.40
CA VAL A 78 -21.75 -11.46 3.63
C VAL A 78 -22.70 -11.32 4.81
N LEU A 79 -23.93 -10.86 4.60
CA LEU A 79 -24.97 -10.81 5.63
C LEU A 79 -25.24 -12.20 6.24
N ARG A 80 -25.38 -13.23 5.39
CA ARG A 80 -25.58 -14.64 5.83
C ARG A 80 -24.33 -15.19 6.51
N ILE A 81 -23.14 -14.88 6.01
CA ILE A 81 -21.88 -15.31 6.62
C ILE A 81 -21.75 -14.72 8.03
N TYR A 82 -21.99 -13.43 8.21
CA TYR A 82 -21.90 -12.79 9.53
C TYR A 82 -22.94 -13.33 10.51
N HIS A 83 -24.14 -13.61 10.02
CA HIS A 83 -25.19 -14.25 10.82
C HIS A 83 -24.78 -15.64 11.31
N LYS A 84 -24.19 -16.45 10.43
CA LYS A 84 -23.73 -17.81 10.73
C LYS A 84 -22.52 -17.83 11.65
N GLU A 85 -21.52 -16.99 11.37
CA GLU A 85 -20.23 -17.00 12.06
C GLU A 85 -20.29 -16.31 13.41
N LYS A 86 -21.15 -15.30 13.59
CA LYS A 86 -21.30 -14.50 14.81
C LYS A 86 -19.97 -13.97 15.36
N PRO A 87 -19.17 -13.24 14.53
CA PRO A 87 -17.89 -12.73 14.96
C PRO A 87 -18.07 -11.66 16.05
N VAL A 88 -17.05 -11.48 16.90
CA VAL A 88 -17.06 -10.40 17.89
C VAL A 88 -16.66 -9.06 17.26
N TYR A 89 -15.88 -9.11 16.16
CA TYR A 89 -15.45 -7.94 15.41
C TYR A 89 -15.17 -8.24 13.95
N ILE A 90 -15.35 -7.22 13.07
CA ILE A 90 -15.05 -7.33 11.63
C ILE A 90 -14.23 -6.13 11.18
N PHE A 91 -13.14 -6.39 10.46
CA PHE A 91 -12.34 -5.38 9.77
C PHE A 91 -12.62 -5.44 8.27
N HIS A 92 -13.09 -4.34 7.70
CA HIS A 92 -13.39 -4.20 6.29
C HIS A 92 -12.30 -3.36 5.60
N TYR A 93 -11.87 -3.81 4.45
CA TYR A 93 -10.90 -3.13 3.59
C TYR A 93 -11.45 -3.00 2.19
N THR A 94 -11.05 -1.94 1.48
CA THR A 94 -11.49 -1.64 0.12
C THR A 94 -13.00 -1.30 -0.02
N ILE A 95 -13.41 -0.90 -1.22
CA ILE A 95 -14.70 -0.22 -1.45
C ILE A 95 -15.91 -1.06 -1.05
N LYS A 96 -16.02 -2.27 -1.62
CA LYS A 96 -17.23 -3.10 -1.43
C LYS A 96 -17.35 -3.65 -0.01
N PRO A 97 -16.30 -4.21 0.62
CA PRO A 97 -16.35 -4.56 2.03
C PRO A 97 -16.65 -3.36 2.95
N ASN A 98 -16.02 -2.19 2.71
CA ASN A 98 -16.28 -0.99 3.50
C ASN A 98 -17.74 -0.54 3.45
N ILE A 99 -18.39 -0.63 2.30
CA ILE A 99 -19.79 -0.21 2.15
C ILE A 99 -20.73 -1.33 2.60
N TYR A 100 -20.76 -2.43 1.85
CA TYR A 100 -21.75 -3.48 2.02
C TYR A 100 -21.49 -4.35 3.25
N GLY A 101 -20.20 -4.62 3.54
CA GLY A 101 -19.80 -5.35 4.74
C GLY A 101 -20.15 -4.59 6.02
N SER A 102 -19.90 -3.28 6.09
CA SER A 102 -20.26 -2.47 7.28
C SER A 102 -21.77 -2.43 7.51
N ILE A 103 -22.58 -2.34 6.44
CA ILE A 103 -24.03 -2.41 6.56
C ILE A 103 -24.49 -3.79 7.06
N ALA A 104 -23.93 -4.86 6.48
CA ALA A 104 -24.25 -6.24 6.87
C ALA A 104 -23.82 -6.53 8.33
N ALA A 105 -22.67 -6.02 8.77
CA ALA A 105 -22.23 -6.13 10.16
C ALA A 105 -23.23 -5.45 11.11
N LYS A 106 -23.64 -4.23 10.79
CA LYS A 106 -24.60 -3.47 11.60
C LYS A 106 -25.95 -4.19 11.74
N LEU A 107 -26.45 -4.77 10.64
CA LEU A 107 -27.71 -5.52 10.63
C LEU A 107 -27.63 -6.81 11.47
N ASN A 108 -26.45 -7.39 11.61
CA ASN A 108 -26.20 -8.54 12.51
C ASN A 108 -25.84 -8.12 13.95
N GLY A 109 -25.85 -6.84 14.28
CA GLY A 109 -25.45 -6.37 15.61
C GLY A 109 -23.94 -6.53 15.90
N VAL A 110 -23.12 -6.73 14.85
CA VAL A 110 -21.67 -6.94 14.99
C VAL A 110 -20.91 -5.62 14.84
N ARG A 111 -19.97 -5.40 15.75
CA ARG A 111 -19.05 -4.24 15.70
C ARG A 111 -18.09 -4.37 14.52
N SER A 112 -17.78 -3.25 13.86
CA SER A 112 -16.85 -3.29 12.72
C SER A 112 -16.08 -1.98 12.51
N SER A 113 -14.91 -2.09 11.92
CA SER A 113 -14.11 -0.97 11.38
C SER A 113 -13.99 -1.07 9.88
N ALA A 114 -13.87 0.08 9.23
CA ALA A 114 -13.53 0.20 7.82
C ALA A 114 -12.16 0.87 7.64
N MET A 115 -11.42 0.53 6.57
CA MET A 115 -10.18 1.20 6.22
C MET A 115 -10.24 1.71 4.78
N MET A 116 -9.94 2.99 4.60
CA MET A 116 -9.73 3.61 3.30
C MET A 116 -8.23 3.83 3.10
N ALA A 117 -7.55 2.88 2.46
CA ALA A 117 -6.12 2.95 2.16
C ALA A 117 -5.79 4.03 1.10
N GLY A 118 -6.78 4.43 0.30
CA GLY A 118 -6.73 5.53 -0.66
C GLY A 118 -8.14 5.85 -1.13
N LEU A 119 -8.39 7.10 -1.52
CA LEU A 119 -9.75 7.52 -1.89
C LEU A 119 -10.13 7.11 -3.31
N GLY A 120 -9.14 6.80 -4.17
CA GLY A 120 -9.40 6.41 -5.55
C GLY A 120 -10.16 7.44 -6.40
N TYR A 121 -10.59 7.01 -7.58
CA TYR A 121 -11.30 7.90 -8.54
C TYR A 121 -12.66 8.41 -8.04
N ALA A 122 -13.33 7.64 -7.18
CA ALA A 122 -14.66 8.01 -6.66
C ALA A 122 -14.68 9.34 -5.88
N PHE A 123 -13.54 9.77 -5.35
CA PHE A 123 -13.41 10.99 -4.57
C PHE A 123 -12.72 12.13 -5.31
N LYS A 124 -12.07 11.86 -6.45
CA LYS A 124 -11.36 12.86 -7.26
C LYS A 124 -12.22 13.52 -8.32
N ASN A 125 -13.32 12.88 -8.74
CA ASN A 125 -14.18 13.32 -9.85
C ASN A 125 -15.59 13.62 -9.37
N ASP A 126 -16.30 14.50 -10.09
CA ASP A 126 -17.71 14.87 -9.82
C ASP A 126 -18.71 14.16 -10.75
N SER A 127 -18.35 12.99 -11.28
CA SER A 127 -19.25 12.17 -12.07
C SER A 127 -20.44 11.66 -11.25
N LEU A 128 -21.54 11.30 -11.93
CA LEU A 128 -22.72 10.70 -11.28
C LEU A 128 -22.33 9.43 -10.49
N VAL A 129 -21.44 8.59 -11.06
CA VAL A 129 -20.93 7.37 -10.41
C VAL A 129 -20.19 7.72 -9.11
N SER A 130 -19.36 8.78 -9.14
CA SER A 130 -18.64 9.25 -7.95
C SER A 130 -19.60 9.77 -6.86
N LYS A 131 -20.67 10.48 -7.25
CA LYS A 131 -21.69 10.95 -6.30
C LYS A 131 -22.44 9.79 -5.65
N ILE A 132 -22.82 8.77 -6.43
CA ILE A 132 -23.45 7.54 -5.91
C ILE A 132 -22.50 6.81 -4.96
N ALA A 133 -21.25 6.60 -5.35
CA ALA A 133 -20.25 5.94 -4.52
C ALA A 133 -20.03 6.67 -3.18
N ARG A 134 -19.92 8.00 -3.21
CA ARG A 134 -19.83 8.85 -2.00
C ARG A 134 -21.09 8.71 -1.12
N GLY A 135 -22.28 8.64 -1.72
CA GLY A 135 -23.54 8.40 -1.02
C GLY A 135 -23.55 7.04 -0.28
N LEU A 136 -23.14 5.97 -0.99
CA LEU A 136 -23.04 4.63 -0.42
C LEU A 136 -21.97 4.56 0.71
N TYR A 137 -20.83 5.24 0.52
CA TYR A 137 -19.84 5.36 1.58
C TYR A 137 -20.39 6.05 2.83
N LYS A 138 -21.16 7.14 2.69
CA LYS A 138 -21.82 7.80 3.83
C LYS A 138 -22.71 6.84 4.61
N ILE A 139 -23.45 5.98 3.93
CA ILE A 139 -24.31 4.97 4.56
C ILE A 139 -23.44 3.94 5.28
N GLY A 140 -22.44 3.35 4.60
CA GLY A 140 -21.54 2.37 5.20
C GLY A 140 -20.80 2.91 6.43
N MET A 141 -20.29 4.15 6.36
CA MET A 141 -19.56 4.78 7.48
C MET A 141 -20.46 5.15 8.66
N LYS A 142 -21.76 5.32 8.47
CA LYS A 142 -22.71 5.41 9.61
C LYS A 142 -22.81 4.08 10.34
N CYS A 143 -22.66 2.96 9.65
CA CYS A 143 -22.80 1.60 10.17
C CYS A 143 -21.53 1.09 10.88
N THR A 144 -20.35 1.61 10.55
CA THR A 144 -19.08 1.24 11.19
C THR A 144 -18.84 2.02 12.48
N GLU A 145 -18.09 1.45 13.41
CA GLU A 145 -17.66 2.13 14.64
C GLU A 145 -16.45 3.02 14.40
N ASN A 146 -15.53 2.58 13.55
CA ASN A 146 -14.28 3.26 13.30
C ASN A 146 -13.91 3.27 11.82
N LEU A 147 -13.31 4.37 11.36
CA LEU A 147 -12.75 4.52 10.02
C LEU A 147 -11.26 4.81 10.12
N PHE A 148 -10.45 3.89 9.63
CA PHE A 148 -9.01 4.09 9.48
C PHE A 148 -8.69 4.85 8.20
N LEU A 149 -7.85 5.87 8.33
CA LEU A 149 -7.25 6.63 7.23
C LEU A 149 -5.73 6.62 7.37
N LEU A 150 -5.00 6.68 6.26
CA LEU A 150 -3.55 6.49 6.24
C LEU A 150 -2.76 7.79 6.07
N ASN A 151 -3.41 8.89 5.67
CA ASN A 151 -2.76 10.19 5.51
C ASN A 151 -3.70 11.36 5.79
N LYS A 152 -3.11 12.55 5.98
CA LYS A 152 -3.85 13.78 6.31
C LYS A 152 -4.70 14.33 5.17
N GLU A 153 -4.32 14.11 3.91
CA GLU A 153 -5.10 14.58 2.76
C GLU A 153 -6.41 13.80 2.65
N ASN A 154 -6.35 12.45 2.79
CA ASN A 154 -7.55 11.63 2.84
C ASN A 154 -8.46 12.04 4.01
N LEU A 155 -7.88 12.37 5.17
CA LEU A 155 -8.64 12.88 6.31
C LEU A 155 -9.36 14.19 5.95
N SER A 156 -8.65 15.15 5.36
CA SER A 156 -9.21 16.43 4.92
C SER A 156 -10.38 16.25 3.94
N ASP A 157 -10.21 15.37 2.94
CA ASP A 157 -11.23 15.07 1.94
C ASP A 157 -12.47 14.40 2.56
N ILE A 158 -12.29 13.42 3.43
CA ILE A 158 -13.38 12.73 4.12
C ILE A 158 -14.18 13.70 4.99
N LEU A 159 -13.52 14.62 5.67
CA LEU A 159 -14.15 15.67 6.48
C LEU A 159 -14.88 16.67 5.59
N ARG A 160 -14.24 17.19 4.55
CA ARG A 160 -14.81 18.15 3.59
C ARG A 160 -16.07 17.58 2.92
N LEU A 161 -16.03 16.30 2.51
CA LEU A 161 -17.15 15.63 1.87
C LEU A 161 -18.19 15.09 2.87
N LYS A 162 -17.96 15.25 4.16
CA LYS A 162 -18.85 14.79 5.24
C LYS A 162 -19.20 13.29 5.08
N ILE A 163 -18.20 12.45 4.79
CA ILE A 163 -18.38 11.01 4.56
C ILE A 163 -18.55 10.26 5.90
N CYS A 164 -17.81 10.66 6.92
CA CYS A 164 -17.80 10.02 8.23
C CYS A 164 -17.83 11.06 9.36
N ASN A 165 -18.38 10.66 10.52
CA ASN A 165 -18.30 11.48 11.72
C ASN A 165 -16.84 11.58 12.19
N PRO A 166 -16.28 12.78 12.44
CA PRO A 166 -14.90 12.96 12.88
C PRO A 166 -14.51 12.11 14.10
N LYS A 167 -15.45 11.90 15.04
CA LYS A 167 -15.23 11.10 16.26
C LYS A 167 -14.97 9.62 15.99
N LYS A 168 -15.32 9.12 14.80
CA LYS A 168 -15.10 7.74 14.38
C LYS A 168 -13.81 7.56 13.57
N ILE A 169 -13.05 8.63 13.30
CA ILE A 169 -11.88 8.56 12.44
C ILE A 169 -10.62 8.34 13.27
N THR A 170 -9.87 7.31 12.89
CA THR A 170 -8.52 7.04 13.41
C THR A 170 -7.51 7.20 12.27
N LEU A 171 -6.61 8.16 12.42
CA LEU A 171 -5.51 8.34 11.50
C LEU A 171 -4.34 7.45 11.89
N LEU A 172 -4.04 6.45 11.07
CA LEU A 172 -2.84 5.62 11.21
C LEU A 172 -1.64 6.37 10.62
N LYS A 173 -0.92 7.12 11.47
CA LYS A 173 0.18 7.99 11.04
C LYS A 173 1.34 7.23 10.39
N GLY A 174 1.54 5.97 10.73
CA GLY A 174 2.51 5.05 10.14
C GLY A 174 1.93 4.15 9.04
N GLY A 175 0.74 4.50 8.51
CA GLY A 175 0.05 3.65 7.55
C GLY A 175 -0.35 2.30 8.16
N GLU A 176 -0.17 1.24 7.39
CA GLU A 176 -0.41 -0.14 7.85
C GLU A 176 0.80 -0.77 8.54
N GLY A 177 1.87 0.01 8.76
CA GLY A 177 3.08 -0.42 9.42
C GLY A 177 3.96 -1.35 8.61
N VAL A 178 5.20 -1.52 9.04
CA VAL A 178 6.18 -2.49 8.51
C VAL A 178 6.76 -3.28 9.66
N ASP A 179 6.90 -4.59 9.50
CA ASP A 179 7.62 -5.43 10.43
C ASP A 179 9.12 -5.15 10.37
N LEU A 180 9.62 -4.38 11.33
CA LEU A 180 11.02 -3.95 11.37
C LEU A 180 12.02 -5.08 11.66
N LYS A 181 11.54 -6.23 12.15
CA LYS A 181 12.37 -7.44 12.32
C LYS A 181 12.48 -8.18 10.99
N HIS A 182 11.37 -8.25 10.25
CA HIS A 182 11.31 -8.87 8.94
C HIS A 182 12.04 -8.04 7.86
N PHE A 183 11.94 -6.69 7.95
CA PHE A 183 12.68 -5.71 7.16
C PHE A 183 13.77 -5.07 8.02
N GLY A 184 14.80 -5.88 8.36
CA GLY A 184 15.93 -5.42 9.16
C GLY A 184 16.81 -4.43 8.42
N TYR A 185 17.47 -3.54 9.16
CA TYR A 185 18.48 -2.63 8.62
C TYR A 185 19.59 -3.40 7.90
N THR A 186 20.01 -2.90 6.75
CA THR A 186 21.15 -3.42 6.00
C THR A 186 22.07 -2.28 5.59
N ASP A 187 23.39 -2.47 5.79
CA ASP A 187 24.38 -1.50 5.34
C ASP A 187 24.24 -1.23 3.84
N ASN A 188 24.21 0.04 3.47
CA ASN A 188 24.01 0.49 2.09
C ASN A 188 25.27 1.06 1.43
N SER A 189 26.43 0.94 2.09
CA SER A 189 27.69 1.49 1.59
C SER A 189 28.14 0.79 0.30
N SER A 190 28.33 1.52 -0.79
CA SER A 190 28.79 1.02 -2.07
C SER A 190 29.16 2.18 -3.02
N ASP A 191 30.15 1.94 -3.88
CA ASP A 191 30.48 2.82 -5.00
C ASP A 191 29.54 2.61 -6.20
N ASP A 192 29.00 1.40 -6.33
CA ASP A 192 28.01 1.05 -7.35
C ASP A 192 26.61 1.43 -6.87
N ILE A 193 26.01 2.44 -7.49
CA ILE A 193 24.70 2.94 -7.09
C ILE A 193 23.61 2.40 -8.03
N THR A 194 22.54 1.87 -7.44
CA THR A 194 21.34 1.45 -8.15
C THR A 194 20.14 2.30 -7.70
N PHE A 195 19.60 3.09 -8.61
CA PHE A 195 18.31 3.73 -8.44
C PHE A 195 17.22 2.70 -8.76
N LEU A 196 16.44 2.34 -7.74
CA LEU A 196 15.46 1.25 -7.81
C LEU A 196 14.04 1.82 -7.82
N PHE A 197 13.34 1.64 -8.94
CA PHE A 197 11.89 1.82 -9.01
C PHE A 197 11.22 0.51 -8.57
N ILE A 198 10.33 0.56 -7.57
CA ILE A 198 9.63 -0.63 -7.08
C ILE A 198 8.13 -0.38 -6.96
N GLY A 199 7.34 -1.16 -7.72
CA GLY A 199 5.88 -1.07 -7.74
C GLY A 199 5.28 -1.49 -9.07
N ARG A 200 3.96 -1.31 -9.23
CA ARG A 200 3.29 -1.53 -10.52
C ARG A 200 3.87 -0.57 -11.57
N ILE A 201 4.11 -1.06 -12.77
CA ILE A 201 4.71 -0.28 -13.86
C ILE A 201 3.60 0.53 -14.55
N LEU A 202 3.33 1.71 -13.98
CA LEU A 202 2.30 2.64 -14.43
C LEU A 202 2.92 4.01 -14.72
N PHE A 203 2.37 4.74 -15.68
CA PHE A 203 2.78 6.13 -15.91
C PHE A 203 2.59 7.00 -14.68
N GLU A 204 1.48 6.81 -13.93
CA GLU A 204 1.21 7.55 -12.70
C GLU A 204 2.14 7.21 -11.52
N LYS A 205 2.91 6.13 -11.62
CA LYS A 205 4.00 5.80 -10.68
C LYS A 205 5.31 6.50 -11.04
N GLY A 206 5.32 7.31 -12.10
CA GLY A 206 6.48 8.09 -12.52
C GLY A 206 7.42 7.34 -13.44
N TYR A 207 6.90 6.39 -14.24
CA TYR A 207 7.73 5.62 -15.17
C TYR A 207 8.50 6.51 -16.15
N ASN A 208 7.81 7.48 -16.77
CA ASN A 208 8.46 8.38 -17.74
C ASN A 208 9.54 9.24 -17.09
N GLU A 209 9.27 9.78 -15.92
CA GLU A 209 10.21 10.60 -15.15
C GLU A 209 11.45 9.78 -14.77
N PHE A 210 11.27 8.53 -14.38
CA PHE A 210 12.36 7.61 -14.04
C PHE A 210 13.22 7.26 -15.25
N VAL A 211 12.61 6.93 -16.40
CA VAL A 211 13.33 6.59 -17.65
C VAL A 211 14.07 7.79 -18.19
N GLU A 212 13.45 8.98 -18.19
CA GLU A 212 14.10 10.21 -18.65
C GLU A 212 15.31 10.57 -17.77
N CYS A 213 15.16 10.43 -16.47
CA CYS A 213 16.27 10.59 -15.53
C CYS A 213 17.39 9.60 -15.81
N ALA A 214 17.07 8.32 -16.06
CA ALA A 214 18.06 7.30 -16.38
C ALA A 214 18.85 7.66 -17.66
N LYS A 215 18.18 8.10 -18.73
CA LYS A 215 18.79 8.52 -19.98
C LYS A 215 19.82 9.64 -19.79
N GLN A 216 19.50 10.60 -18.93
CA GLN A 216 20.36 11.75 -18.70
C GLN A 216 21.54 11.41 -17.77
N ILE A 217 21.26 10.77 -16.63
CA ILE A 217 22.28 10.45 -15.63
C ILE A 217 23.33 9.46 -16.13
N LYS A 218 22.94 8.48 -16.93
CA LYS A 218 23.90 7.50 -17.51
C LYS A 218 24.90 8.11 -18.49
N LYS A 219 24.65 9.32 -19.02
CA LYS A 219 25.64 10.06 -19.82
C LYS A 219 26.73 10.70 -18.94
N GLU A 220 26.41 10.96 -17.67
CA GLU A 220 27.28 11.68 -16.74
C GLU A 220 28.05 10.73 -15.81
N TYR A 221 27.45 9.58 -15.46
CA TYR A 221 27.99 8.61 -14.51
C TYR A 221 28.00 7.20 -15.12
N ALA A 222 29.19 6.60 -15.24
CA ALA A 222 29.36 5.27 -15.81
C ALA A 222 28.87 4.13 -14.88
N ASN A 223 29.05 4.30 -13.56
CA ASN A 223 28.79 3.25 -12.55
C ASN A 223 27.41 3.42 -11.89
N VAL A 224 26.39 3.73 -12.70
CA VAL A 224 25.01 3.91 -12.21
C VAL A 224 24.07 2.95 -12.92
N ARG A 225 23.24 2.30 -12.13
CA ARG A 225 22.17 1.43 -12.64
C ARG A 225 20.81 2.01 -12.31
N PHE A 226 19.90 1.94 -13.27
CA PHE A 226 18.48 2.20 -13.09
C PHE A 226 17.72 0.90 -13.27
N GLU A 227 17.06 0.44 -12.20
CA GLU A 227 16.40 -0.87 -12.17
C GLU A 227 14.93 -0.72 -11.83
N ILE A 228 14.08 -1.44 -12.56
CA ILE A 228 12.64 -1.50 -12.31
C ILE A 228 12.27 -2.89 -11.81
N LEU A 229 11.61 -2.94 -10.67
CA LEU A 229 11.05 -4.14 -10.06
C LEU A 229 9.53 -3.99 -9.93
N GLY A 230 8.78 -4.86 -10.60
CA GLY A 230 7.32 -4.82 -10.50
C GLY A 230 6.61 -5.52 -11.64
N THR A 231 5.30 -5.37 -11.67
CA THR A 231 4.44 -5.97 -12.69
C THR A 231 3.86 -4.94 -13.63
N LEU A 232 3.74 -5.31 -14.90
CA LEU A 232 2.81 -4.69 -15.83
C LEU A 232 1.37 -5.05 -15.41
N ASP A 233 0.46 -4.10 -15.49
CA ASP A 233 -0.96 -4.31 -15.23
C ASP A 233 -1.77 -3.87 -16.47
N PRO A 234 -1.87 -4.73 -17.51
CA PRO A 234 -2.53 -4.36 -18.76
C PRO A 234 -4.01 -4.06 -18.62
N THR A 235 -4.62 -4.41 -17.49
CA THR A 235 -6.02 -4.08 -17.20
C THR A 235 -6.20 -2.66 -16.64
N TYR A 236 -5.09 -2.01 -16.26
CA TYR A 236 -5.12 -0.66 -15.73
C TYR A 236 -4.96 0.38 -16.85
N PRO A 237 -5.83 1.40 -16.95
CA PRO A 237 -5.86 2.33 -18.09
C PRO A 237 -4.54 3.06 -18.37
N ASN A 238 -3.74 3.32 -17.34
CA ASN A 238 -2.47 4.04 -17.43
C ASN A 238 -1.25 3.11 -17.23
N SER A 239 -1.40 1.83 -17.59
CA SER A 239 -0.29 0.89 -17.60
C SER A 239 0.70 1.20 -18.72
N VAL A 240 1.98 1.02 -18.45
CA VAL A 240 3.02 1.01 -19.48
C VAL A 240 2.84 -0.25 -20.31
N SER A 241 2.94 -0.14 -21.63
CA SER A 241 2.86 -1.29 -22.50
C SER A 241 4.13 -2.16 -22.39
N LYS A 242 3.99 -3.43 -22.74
CA LYS A 242 5.12 -4.36 -22.73
C LYS A 242 6.20 -3.93 -23.74
N GLU A 243 5.77 -3.52 -24.92
CA GLU A 243 6.65 -3.07 -26.01
C GLU A 243 7.48 -1.86 -25.56
N ARG A 244 6.85 -0.88 -24.91
CA ARG A 244 7.54 0.30 -24.39
C ARG A 244 8.59 -0.07 -23.34
N LEU A 245 8.27 -0.97 -22.43
CA LEU A 245 9.22 -1.45 -21.42
C LEU A 245 10.40 -2.18 -22.07
N GLU A 246 10.12 -3.05 -23.06
CA GLU A 246 11.15 -3.80 -23.79
C GLU A 246 12.08 -2.86 -24.60
N GLU A 247 11.56 -1.81 -25.23
CA GLU A 247 12.36 -0.78 -25.92
C GLU A 247 13.33 -0.08 -24.94
N ASP A 248 12.84 0.37 -23.78
CA ASP A 248 13.68 1.06 -22.80
C ASP A 248 14.73 0.12 -22.15
N VAL A 249 14.46 -1.19 -22.07
CA VAL A 249 15.44 -2.22 -21.64
C VAL A 249 16.46 -2.48 -22.76
N GLN A 250 16.04 -2.69 -24.01
CA GLN A 250 16.92 -2.97 -25.15
C GLN A 250 17.86 -1.81 -25.44
N SER A 251 17.42 -0.58 -25.24
CA SER A 251 18.28 0.61 -25.36
C SER A 251 19.36 0.70 -24.28
N GLY A 252 19.33 -0.18 -23.28
CA GLY A 252 20.23 -0.15 -22.12
C GLY A 252 19.94 0.98 -21.15
N THR A 253 18.82 1.70 -21.31
CA THR A 253 18.45 2.81 -20.42
C THR A 253 18.15 2.33 -19.02
N ILE A 254 17.37 1.26 -18.89
CA ILE A 254 16.96 0.64 -17.64
C ILE A 254 17.21 -0.87 -17.65
N CYS A 255 17.23 -1.46 -16.45
CA CYS A 255 17.16 -2.91 -16.27
C CYS A 255 15.78 -3.27 -15.72
N TYR A 256 15.16 -4.33 -16.21
CA TYR A 256 13.90 -4.84 -15.70
C TYR A 256 14.13 -6.17 -14.97
N ALA A 257 13.85 -6.17 -13.65
CA ALA A 257 14.05 -7.33 -12.79
C ALA A 257 12.79 -8.22 -12.66
N GLY A 258 11.70 -7.83 -13.33
CA GLY A 258 10.45 -8.57 -13.22
C GLY A 258 9.73 -8.40 -11.89
N PHE A 259 8.88 -9.36 -11.55
CA PHE A 259 8.20 -9.43 -10.27
C PHE A 259 8.91 -10.43 -9.36
N VAL A 260 9.12 -10.05 -8.10
CA VAL A 260 9.61 -10.97 -7.07
C VAL A 260 8.58 -11.08 -5.95
N LYS A 261 8.39 -12.30 -5.45
CA LYS A 261 7.48 -12.56 -4.34
C LYS A 261 8.05 -12.03 -3.01
N ASP A 262 9.36 -12.08 -2.85
CA ASP A 262 10.08 -11.59 -1.68
C ASP A 262 11.07 -10.49 -2.10
N VAL A 263 10.82 -9.26 -1.64
CA VAL A 263 11.63 -8.08 -1.98
C VAL A 263 12.84 -7.89 -1.06
N ARG A 264 12.93 -8.64 0.05
CA ARG A 264 14.01 -8.49 1.05
C ARG A 264 15.40 -8.73 0.47
N PRO A 265 15.65 -9.75 -0.38
CA PRO A 265 16.96 -9.93 -1.01
C PRO A 265 17.37 -8.73 -1.88
N ILE A 266 16.41 -8.01 -2.47
CA ILE A 266 16.68 -6.80 -3.25
C ILE A 266 17.07 -5.66 -2.33
N TYR A 267 16.31 -5.43 -1.25
CA TYR A 267 16.66 -4.42 -0.25
C TYR A 267 17.95 -4.75 0.52
N ALA A 268 18.35 -6.01 0.63
CA ALA A 268 19.62 -6.39 1.26
C ALA A 268 20.87 -6.02 0.42
N ARG A 269 20.70 -5.70 -0.86
CA ARG A 269 21.81 -5.23 -1.72
C ARG A 269 22.30 -3.87 -1.23
N LYS A 270 23.61 -3.63 -1.45
CA LYS A 270 24.26 -2.34 -1.18
C LYS A 270 24.06 -1.38 -2.33
N GLY A 271 24.22 -0.09 -2.06
CA GLY A 271 24.11 0.98 -3.05
C GLY A 271 22.72 1.21 -3.60
N ILE A 272 21.66 0.76 -2.93
CA ILE A 272 20.27 0.94 -3.36
C ILE A 272 19.76 2.32 -2.93
N VAL A 273 19.17 3.05 -3.86
CA VAL A 273 18.36 4.26 -3.61
C VAL A 273 16.97 4.00 -4.18
N VAL A 274 15.97 3.93 -3.32
CA VAL A 274 14.61 3.69 -3.80
C VAL A 274 14.05 4.98 -4.39
N THR A 275 13.78 4.94 -5.69
CA THR A 275 13.40 6.11 -6.48
C THR A 275 12.03 5.88 -7.08
N LEU A 276 11.01 6.51 -6.50
CA LEU A 276 9.63 6.36 -6.93
C LEU A 276 8.99 7.74 -7.13
N PRO A 277 9.09 8.34 -8.33
CA PRO A 277 8.56 9.67 -8.63
C PRO A 277 7.05 9.62 -8.91
N SER A 278 6.29 8.94 -8.05
CA SER A 278 4.86 8.68 -8.18
C SER A 278 4.03 9.96 -8.06
N PHE A 279 2.98 10.05 -8.89
CA PHE A 279 1.86 10.98 -8.71
C PHE A 279 0.51 10.25 -8.62
N TYR A 280 0.58 8.95 -8.36
CA TYR A 280 -0.57 8.11 -8.06
C TYR A 280 -1.10 8.40 -6.65
N GLY A 281 -2.43 8.43 -6.49
CA GLY A 281 -3.05 8.68 -5.18
C GLY A 281 -2.84 7.51 -4.21
N GLU A 282 -1.83 7.63 -3.38
CA GLU A 282 -1.44 6.61 -2.39
C GLU A 282 -2.15 6.82 -1.05
N GLY A 283 -2.30 5.73 -0.30
CA GLY A 283 -2.58 5.81 1.13
C GLY A 283 -1.33 6.19 1.93
N LEU A 284 -0.46 5.21 2.14
CA LEU A 284 0.96 5.36 2.46
C LEU A 284 1.71 4.30 1.67
N ASN A 285 2.77 4.70 0.97
CA ASN A 285 3.43 3.80 0.01
C ASN A 285 4.23 2.71 0.72
N ARG A 286 3.82 1.45 0.55
CA ARG A 286 4.41 0.30 1.22
C ARG A 286 5.88 0.11 0.87
N SER A 287 6.23 0.19 -0.42
CA SER A 287 7.61 -0.01 -0.86
C SER A 287 8.56 1.05 -0.29
N LEU A 288 8.10 2.30 -0.14
CA LEU A 288 8.88 3.35 0.48
C LEU A 288 9.04 3.15 2.00
N MET A 289 8.01 2.65 2.68
CA MET A 289 8.14 2.29 4.11
C MET A 289 9.12 1.13 4.32
N GLU A 290 9.09 0.11 3.46
CA GLU A 290 10.03 -1.02 3.47
C GLU A 290 11.47 -0.58 3.17
N ALA A 291 11.62 0.38 2.24
CA ALA A 291 12.91 1.04 1.98
C ALA A 291 13.44 1.75 3.23
N CYS A 292 12.62 2.55 3.90
CA CYS A 292 12.99 3.16 5.18
C CYS A 292 13.41 2.12 6.21
N ALA A 293 12.61 1.07 6.39
CA ALA A 293 12.87 0.00 7.37
C ALA A 293 14.22 -0.68 7.14
N THR A 294 14.60 -0.87 5.87
CA THR A 294 15.87 -1.51 5.48
C THR A 294 17.03 -0.52 5.37
N GLY A 295 16.82 0.77 5.71
CA GLY A 295 17.85 1.79 5.66
C GLY A 295 18.19 2.24 4.24
N LYS A 296 17.25 2.23 3.30
CA LYS A 296 17.51 2.71 1.94
C LYS A 296 17.12 4.19 1.82
N PRO A 297 18.02 5.04 1.29
CA PRO A 297 17.66 6.40 0.93
C PRO A 297 16.53 6.45 -0.09
N ILE A 298 15.72 7.49 -0.04
CA ILE A 298 14.51 7.62 -0.85
C ILE A 298 14.56 8.87 -1.71
N ILE A 299 14.21 8.76 -2.99
CA ILE A 299 13.85 9.91 -3.83
C ILE A 299 12.40 9.71 -4.27
N THR A 300 11.51 10.61 -3.84
CA THR A 300 10.09 10.50 -4.15
C THR A 300 9.43 11.88 -4.25
N THR A 301 8.16 11.91 -4.57
CA THR A 301 7.43 13.14 -4.84
C THR A 301 6.68 13.68 -3.64
N ASP A 302 6.42 14.99 -3.66
CA ASP A 302 5.63 15.72 -2.68
C ASP A 302 4.13 15.50 -2.89
N ILE A 303 3.70 14.24 -2.79
CA ILE A 303 2.28 13.85 -2.74
C ILE A 303 2.00 13.07 -1.45
N ALA A 304 0.72 13.05 -1.05
CA ALA A 304 0.30 12.24 0.09
C ALA A 304 0.62 10.75 -0.12
N GLY A 305 1.13 10.12 0.92
CA GLY A 305 1.54 8.71 0.90
C GLY A 305 2.97 8.48 0.43
N CYS A 306 3.60 9.47 -0.22
CA CYS A 306 5.02 9.46 -0.57
C CYS A 306 5.82 10.40 0.36
N ARG A 307 5.40 11.67 0.49
CA ARG A 307 6.09 12.66 1.32
C ARG A 307 6.28 12.25 2.78
N GLU A 308 5.39 11.43 3.32
CA GLU A 308 5.48 10.96 4.69
C GLU A 308 6.65 10.00 4.93
N THR A 309 7.25 9.45 3.86
CA THR A 309 8.37 8.51 3.92
C THR A 309 9.72 9.17 3.73
N VAL A 310 9.76 10.49 3.49
CA VAL A 310 10.99 11.24 3.25
C VAL A 310 11.03 12.50 4.09
N GLU A 311 12.14 12.75 4.74
CA GLU A 311 12.54 14.03 5.34
C GLU A 311 13.63 14.61 4.43
N ASP A 312 13.27 15.66 3.65
CA ASP A 312 14.09 16.19 2.56
C ASP A 312 15.49 16.58 3.02
N GLY A 313 16.52 16.10 2.30
CA GLY A 313 17.94 16.28 2.63
C GLY A 313 18.44 15.44 3.82
N ILE A 314 17.58 14.69 4.53
CA ILE A 314 17.94 13.89 5.71
C ILE A 314 18.01 12.41 5.37
N ASN A 315 16.92 11.79 4.91
CA ASN A 315 16.89 10.38 4.50
C ASN A 315 16.67 10.20 2.99
N GLY A 316 16.69 11.30 2.23
CA GLY A 316 16.48 11.31 0.79
C GLY A 316 16.06 12.67 0.28
N TYR A 317 15.37 12.69 -0.87
CA TYR A 317 14.90 13.92 -1.49
C TYR A 317 13.43 13.85 -1.86
N CYS A 318 12.72 14.96 -1.58
CA CYS A 318 11.30 15.13 -1.92
C CYS A 318 11.20 16.12 -3.08
N ILE A 319 10.63 15.69 -4.22
CA ILE A 319 10.58 16.48 -5.44
C ILE A 319 9.13 16.80 -5.85
N PRO A 320 8.88 17.83 -6.67
CA PRO A 320 7.57 18.04 -7.28
C PRO A 320 7.15 16.85 -8.13
N PRO A 321 5.85 16.48 -8.14
CA PRO A 321 5.34 15.43 -9.02
C PRO A 321 5.39 15.85 -10.49
N LYS A 322 5.59 14.88 -11.41
CA LYS A 322 5.65 15.08 -12.87
C LYS A 322 6.79 16.01 -13.33
N ASP A 323 7.90 16.02 -12.61
CA ASP A 323 9.06 16.86 -12.90
C ASP A 323 10.33 15.99 -13.04
N SER A 324 10.65 15.63 -14.29
CA SER A 324 11.86 14.86 -14.59
C SER A 324 13.14 15.63 -14.27
N ASN A 325 13.15 16.97 -14.42
CA ASN A 325 14.31 17.79 -14.13
C ASN A 325 14.59 17.82 -12.63
N ALA A 326 13.56 17.98 -11.80
CA ALA A 326 13.72 17.90 -10.36
C ALA A 326 14.23 16.51 -9.91
N LEU A 327 13.80 15.43 -10.57
CA LEU A 327 14.32 14.08 -10.32
C LEU A 327 15.80 13.97 -10.70
N ILE A 328 16.21 14.47 -11.86
CA ILE A 328 17.60 14.48 -12.31
C ILE A 328 18.49 15.24 -11.30
N GLU A 329 18.06 16.42 -10.87
CA GLU A 329 18.80 17.20 -9.87
C GLU A 329 18.90 16.50 -8.51
N ALA A 330 17.84 15.82 -8.05
CA ALA A 330 17.86 15.04 -6.82
C ALA A 330 18.86 13.87 -6.92
N VAL A 331 18.87 13.17 -8.06
CA VAL A 331 19.84 12.11 -8.33
C VAL A 331 21.26 12.64 -8.35
N ARG A 332 21.53 13.77 -9.04
CA ARG A 332 22.86 14.42 -9.04
C ARG A 332 23.30 14.81 -7.62
N LYS A 333 22.40 15.38 -6.82
CA LYS A 333 22.70 15.69 -5.41
C LYS A 333 23.12 14.44 -4.65
N TYR A 334 22.40 13.32 -4.82
CA TYR A 334 22.76 12.06 -4.18
C TYR A 334 24.13 11.52 -4.65
N MET A 335 24.38 11.56 -5.96
CA MET A 335 25.67 11.10 -6.54
C MET A 335 26.87 11.90 -6.02
N ASN A 336 26.68 13.17 -5.71
CA ASN A 336 27.74 14.06 -5.18
C ASN A 336 27.95 13.95 -3.66
N LEU A 337 27.17 13.12 -2.94
CA LEU A 337 27.38 12.88 -1.51
C LEU A 337 28.63 12.03 -1.27
N THR A 338 29.34 12.34 -0.18
CA THR A 338 30.39 11.45 0.34
C THR A 338 29.78 10.16 0.92
N ASP A 339 30.59 9.12 1.07
CA ASP A 339 30.15 7.85 1.65
C ASP A 339 29.60 8.02 3.06
N GLU A 340 30.22 8.90 3.86
CA GLU A 340 29.72 9.22 5.20
C GLU A 340 28.33 9.88 5.17
N GLN A 341 28.11 10.79 4.22
CA GLN A 341 26.81 11.43 4.03
C GLN A 341 25.74 10.42 3.57
N ARG A 342 26.09 9.53 2.63
CA ARG A 342 25.20 8.44 2.18
C ARG A 342 24.86 7.49 3.33
N LYS A 343 25.85 7.16 4.17
CA LYS A 343 25.64 6.33 5.36
C LYS A 343 24.68 7.01 6.36
N LYS A 344 24.88 8.28 6.66
CA LYS A 344 23.98 9.06 7.54
C LYS A 344 22.56 9.10 6.98
N MET A 345 22.40 9.26 5.68
CA MET A 345 21.09 9.25 5.00
C MET A 345 20.42 7.88 5.11
N SER A 346 21.18 6.79 4.99
CA SER A 346 20.71 5.40 5.19
C SER A 346 20.25 5.17 6.64
N GLU A 347 21.04 5.57 7.62
CA GLU A 347 20.70 5.47 9.04
C GLU A 347 19.44 6.29 9.39
N ALA A 348 19.32 7.48 8.82
CA ALA A 348 18.15 8.33 9.00
C ALA A 348 16.86 7.70 8.43
N SER A 349 16.95 6.97 7.32
CA SER A 349 15.81 6.18 6.80
C SER A 349 15.34 5.16 7.82
N ARG A 350 16.26 4.40 8.42
CA ARG A 350 15.94 3.42 9.46
C ARG A 350 15.30 4.08 10.69
N MET A 351 15.88 5.17 11.18
CA MET A 351 15.34 5.91 12.32
C MET A 351 13.92 6.43 12.06
N LEU A 352 13.65 6.89 10.84
CA LEU A 352 12.31 7.31 10.45
C LEU A 352 11.31 6.15 10.51
N ALA A 353 11.71 4.96 10.04
CA ALA A 353 10.86 3.77 10.08
C ALA A 353 10.56 3.34 11.52
N GLU A 354 11.57 3.30 12.40
CA GLU A 354 11.41 2.96 13.82
C GLU A 354 10.46 3.94 14.54
N LYS A 355 10.57 5.22 14.20
CA LYS A 355 9.73 6.27 14.80
C LYS A 355 8.29 6.24 14.31
N ARG A 356 8.05 5.91 13.04
CA ARG A 356 6.74 6.14 12.39
C ARG A 356 6.07 4.88 11.86
N PHE A 357 6.83 3.89 11.36
CA PHE A 357 6.29 2.81 10.54
C PHE A 357 6.29 1.45 11.22
N ASP A 358 6.69 1.37 12.49
CA ASP A 358 6.68 0.12 13.22
C ASP A 358 5.27 -0.47 13.30
N ILE A 359 5.15 -1.73 12.88
CA ILE A 359 3.89 -2.48 12.88
C ILE A 359 3.30 -2.62 14.29
N ASP A 360 4.13 -2.66 15.33
CA ASP A 360 3.68 -2.82 16.71
C ASP A 360 2.78 -1.64 17.12
N ASN A 361 3.07 -0.41 16.65
CA ASN A 361 2.20 0.75 16.85
C ASN A 361 0.82 0.60 16.21
N VAL A 362 0.72 -0.09 15.10
CA VAL A 362 -0.55 -0.36 14.41
C VAL A 362 -1.32 -1.44 15.14
N ILE A 363 -0.64 -2.52 15.56
CA ILE A 363 -1.22 -3.62 16.34
C ILE A 363 -1.85 -3.09 17.62
N ASP A 364 -1.19 -2.21 18.35
CA ASP A 364 -1.70 -1.56 19.55
C ASP A 364 -3.02 -0.80 19.29
N ILE A 365 -3.16 -0.18 18.13
CA ILE A 365 -4.40 0.52 17.75
C ILE A 365 -5.52 -0.49 17.52
N TYR A 366 -5.24 -1.59 16.82
CA TYR A 366 -6.22 -2.65 16.59
C TYR A 366 -6.68 -3.32 17.89
N ASP A 367 -5.75 -3.53 18.84
CA ASP A 367 -6.06 -4.10 20.17
C ASP A 367 -7.00 -3.25 21.00
N ARG A 368 -6.87 -1.91 20.94
CA ARG A 368 -7.73 -0.98 21.71
C ARG A 368 -9.16 -0.92 21.18
N ILE A 369 -9.42 -1.41 19.99
CA ILE A 369 -10.71 -1.33 19.32
C ILE A 369 -11.58 -2.56 19.60
N ILE A 370 -10.98 -3.73 19.81
CA ILE A 370 -11.67 -4.99 20.12
C ILE A 370 -11.92 -5.13 21.62
#